data_0ae5c76fa881ba60a6f8b5011aa0d4d8
#
_entry.id   0ae5c76fa881ba60a6f8b5011aa0d4d8
#
_cell.length_a   1.000
_cell.length_b   1.000
_cell.length_c   1.000
_cell.angle_alpha   90.00
_cell.angle_beta   90.00
_cell.angle_gamma   90.00
#
_symmetry.space_group_name_H-M   'P 1'
#
loop_
_entity.id
_entity.type
_entity.pdbx_description
1 polymer ?
#
loop_
_entity_poly.entity_id
_entity_poly.type
_entity_poly.pdbx_seq_one_letter_code
_entity_poly.pdbx_strand_id
1 'polypeptide(L)'
;MKKNLFFTFCFSFIPGAAQMYQTYMKRGLSIMVLFALAFALVSMIPLPLFMIPLPIIYVYSFFDTYNLRNKIGTDKQEKDEYIWKDFEMSEVFEKFNKVKKNKLVGILFILFGIYLLLDTVIGQIARFYDIYLLETIISTIMAYFVPVIIAAISIAVGIKFIARK
;
A
#
# COMPACT_ATOMS: atom_id res chain seq x y z
N MET A 1 -26.32 14.37 16.91
CA MET A 1 -26.61 15.49 15.95
C MET A 1 -25.71 15.37 14.73
N LYS A 2 -26.31 15.41 13.51
CA LYS A 2 -25.52 15.45 12.27
C LYS A 2 -24.75 16.76 12.19
N LYS A 3 -23.46 16.68 11.93
CA LYS A 3 -22.58 17.84 11.74
C LYS A 3 -22.86 18.54 10.40
N ASN A 4 -22.37 19.80 10.25
CA ASN A 4 -22.57 20.59 9.04
C ASN A 4 -21.97 19.86 7.80
N LEU A 5 -22.74 19.80 6.70
CA LEU A 5 -22.34 19.12 5.47
C LEU A 5 -21.10 19.79 4.83
N PHE A 6 -21.08 21.12 4.84
CA PHE A 6 -19.99 21.88 4.23
C PHE A 6 -18.63 21.56 4.87
N PHE A 7 -18.56 21.61 6.22
CA PHE A 7 -17.34 21.25 6.92
C PHE A 7 -16.98 19.77 6.79
N THR A 8 -17.98 18.88 6.76
CA THR A 8 -17.74 17.46 6.47
C THR A 8 -17.08 17.29 5.13
N PHE A 9 -17.56 17.99 4.10
CA PHE A 9 -16.96 17.97 2.76
C PHE A 9 -15.53 18.50 2.76
N CYS A 10 -15.29 19.67 3.37
CA CYS A 10 -13.95 20.24 3.45
C CYS A 10 -12.95 19.30 4.15
N PHE A 11 -13.35 18.70 5.27
CA PHE A 11 -12.49 17.78 6.01
C PHE A 11 -12.31 16.42 5.31
N SER A 12 -13.21 16.00 4.41
CA SER A 12 -13.08 14.74 3.70
C SER A 12 -11.92 14.69 2.69
N PHE A 13 -11.35 15.86 2.35
CA PHE A 13 -10.11 15.91 1.56
C PHE A 13 -8.87 15.46 2.33
N ILE A 14 -8.93 15.44 3.66
CA ILE A 14 -7.84 14.93 4.51
C ILE A 14 -8.26 13.57 5.04
N PRO A 15 -7.57 12.46 4.66
CA PRO A 15 -7.91 11.12 5.13
C PRO A 15 -8.00 11.03 6.65
N GLY A 16 -9.14 10.60 7.16
CA GLY A 16 -9.38 10.47 8.61
C GLY A 16 -9.96 11.71 9.29
N ALA A 17 -9.73 12.92 8.79
CA ALA A 17 -10.15 14.16 9.47
C ALA A 17 -11.67 14.34 9.53
N ALA A 18 -12.39 14.00 8.48
CA ALA A 18 -13.82 14.11 8.46
C ALA A 18 -14.52 13.12 9.40
N GLN A 19 -13.98 11.90 9.56
CA GLN A 19 -14.44 10.93 10.54
C GLN A 19 -14.26 11.48 11.99
N MET A 20 -13.09 12.06 12.26
CA MET A 20 -12.83 12.70 13.56
C MET A 20 -13.78 13.88 13.80
N TYR A 21 -14.06 14.70 12.79
CA TYR A 21 -15.04 15.78 12.89
C TYR A 21 -16.45 15.25 13.21
N GLN A 22 -16.82 14.07 12.72
CA GLN A 22 -18.10 13.42 12.98
C GLN A 22 -18.14 12.66 14.32
N THR A 23 -17.14 12.81 15.19
CA THR A 23 -17.00 12.16 16.50
C THR A 23 -16.49 10.70 16.47
N TYR A 24 -16.10 10.18 15.32
CA TYR A 24 -15.45 8.88 15.17
C TYR A 24 -13.93 9.04 15.25
N MET A 25 -13.43 9.37 16.45
CA MET A 25 -12.02 9.71 16.68
C MET A 25 -11.09 8.52 16.42
N LYS A 26 -11.43 7.32 16.93
CA LYS A 26 -10.60 6.12 16.77
C LYS A 26 -10.52 5.68 15.30
N ARG A 27 -11.65 5.70 14.62
CA ARG A 27 -11.72 5.34 13.19
C ARG A 27 -10.97 6.35 12.33
N GLY A 28 -11.15 7.64 12.57
CA GLY A 28 -10.43 8.70 11.85
C GLY A 28 -8.92 8.65 12.07
N LEU A 29 -8.49 8.43 13.32
CA LEU A 29 -7.07 8.27 13.65
C LEU A 29 -6.46 7.03 12.93
N SER A 30 -7.19 5.92 12.89
CA SER A 30 -6.76 4.72 12.17
C SER A 30 -6.48 4.99 10.71
N ILE A 31 -7.39 5.68 10.02
CA ILE A 31 -7.24 6.02 8.59
C ILE A 31 -6.05 6.94 8.39
N MET A 32 -5.90 7.95 9.25
CA MET A 32 -4.79 8.90 9.18
C MET A 32 -3.44 8.21 9.37
N VAL A 33 -3.33 7.30 10.33
CA VAL A 33 -2.10 6.52 10.58
C VAL A 33 -1.80 5.60 9.40
N LEU A 34 -2.81 4.89 8.85
CA LEU A 34 -2.62 4.03 7.68
C LEU A 34 -2.17 4.84 6.47
N PHE A 35 -2.74 6.02 6.23
CA PHE A 35 -2.33 6.89 5.14
C PHE A 35 -0.90 7.41 5.32
N ALA A 36 -0.54 7.84 6.54
CA ALA A 36 0.81 8.29 6.86
C ALA A 36 1.85 7.17 6.70
N LEU A 37 1.53 5.94 7.13
CA LEU A 37 2.40 4.77 6.93
C LEU A 37 2.57 4.43 5.45
N ALA A 38 1.48 4.43 4.67
CA ALA A 38 1.56 4.21 3.23
C ALA A 38 2.43 5.28 2.55
N PHE A 39 2.26 6.55 2.93
CA PHE A 39 3.08 7.65 2.42
C PHE A 39 4.56 7.50 2.79
N ALA A 40 4.86 7.13 4.04
CA ALA A 40 6.23 6.88 4.48
C ALA A 40 6.88 5.72 3.69
N LEU A 41 6.15 4.62 3.45
CA LEU A 41 6.64 3.50 2.65
C LEU A 41 6.96 3.91 1.21
N VAL A 42 6.11 4.70 0.57
CA VAL A 42 6.36 5.25 -0.78
C VAL A 42 7.62 6.12 -0.80
N SER A 43 7.82 6.92 0.26
CA SER A 43 8.99 7.80 0.35
C SER A 43 10.30 7.04 0.57
N MET A 44 10.24 5.86 1.21
CA MET A 44 11.41 5.03 1.50
C MET A 44 11.75 4.07 0.34
N ILE A 45 10.74 3.61 -0.38
CA ILE A 45 10.90 2.59 -1.42
C ILE A 45 10.42 3.18 -2.76
N PRO A 46 11.32 3.53 -3.68
CA PRO A 46 10.97 4.17 -4.96
C PRO A 46 10.41 3.17 -5.98
N LEU A 47 9.43 2.37 -5.58
CA LEU A 47 8.72 1.44 -6.45
C LEU A 47 7.29 1.94 -6.69
N PRO A 48 6.86 2.09 -7.95
CA PRO A 48 5.51 2.57 -8.30
C PRO A 48 4.38 1.74 -7.68
N LEU A 49 4.63 0.46 -7.39
CA LEU A 49 3.67 -0.45 -6.76
C LEU A 49 3.22 0.04 -5.38
N PHE A 50 4.12 0.67 -4.61
CA PHE A 50 3.81 1.21 -3.28
C PHE A 50 2.95 2.48 -3.32
N MET A 51 2.77 3.10 -4.50
CA MET A 51 1.85 4.24 -4.68
C MET A 51 0.38 3.80 -4.71
N ILE A 52 0.09 2.54 -5.07
CA ILE A 52 -1.29 2.04 -5.24
C ILE A 52 -2.14 2.15 -3.96
N PRO A 53 -1.65 1.85 -2.75
CA PRO A 53 -2.44 1.97 -1.53
C PRO A 53 -2.91 3.39 -1.21
N LEU A 54 -2.15 4.42 -1.60
CA LEU A 54 -2.50 5.82 -1.30
C LEU A 54 -3.86 6.26 -1.86
N PRO A 55 -4.13 6.13 -3.18
CA PRO A 55 -5.44 6.48 -3.72
C PRO A 55 -6.55 5.59 -3.18
N ILE A 56 -6.27 4.32 -2.87
CA ILE A 56 -7.27 3.40 -2.31
C ILE A 56 -7.70 3.87 -0.92
N ILE A 57 -6.76 4.16 -0.03
CA ILE A 57 -7.04 4.66 1.32
C ILE A 57 -7.76 6.01 1.25
N TYR A 58 -7.35 6.88 0.32
CA TYR A 58 -7.95 8.19 0.12
C TYR A 58 -9.43 8.08 -0.27
N VAL A 59 -9.71 7.30 -1.31
CA VAL A 59 -11.09 7.09 -1.81
C VAL A 59 -11.94 6.38 -0.75
N TYR A 60 -11.40 5.37 -0.08
CA TYR A 60 -12.07 4.70 1.03
C TYR A 60 -12.46 5.70 2.12
N SER A 61 -11.51 6.53 2.59
CA SER A 61 -11.77 7.54 3.62
C SER A 61 -12.88 8.51 3.22
N PHE A 62 -12.87 8.94 1.96
CA PHE A 62 -13.87 9.85 1.43
C PHE A 62 -15.29 9.25 1.51
N PHE A 63 -15.49 8.06 0.96
CA PHE A 63 -16.80 7.40 0.97
C PHE A 63 -17.23 6.96 2.37
N ASP A 64 -16.30 6.50 3.20
CA ASP A 64 -16.57 6.12 4.59
C ASP A 64 -17.14 7.28 5.41
N THR A 65 -16.62 8.49 5.20
CA THR A 65 -17.14 9.73 5.83
C THR A 65 -18.64 9.90 5.58
N TYR A 66 -19.08 9.74 4.33
CA TYR A 66 -20.50 9.92 3.98
C TYR A 66 -21.38 8.76 4.48
N ASN A 67 -20.83 7.55 4.45
CA ASN A 67 -21.50 6.38 4.99
C ASN A 67 -21.76 6.52 6.49
N LEU A 68 -20.76 6.91 7.27
CA LEU A 68 -20.88 7.17 8.69
C LEU A 68 -21.87 8.29 8.97
N ARG A 69 -21.80 9.40 8.22
CA ARG A 69 -22.73 10.53 8.37
C ARG A 69 -24.19 10.11 8.17
N ASN A 70 -24.45 9.23 7.23
CA ASN A 70 -25.81 8.74 6.96
C ASN A 70 -26.31 7.83 8.07
N LYS A 71 -25.44 7.13 8.80
CA LYS A 71 -25.76 6.24 9.92
C LYS A 71 -25.95 6.98 11.24
N ILE A 72 -25.47 8.23 11.37
CA ILE A 72 -25.63 9.03 12.61
C ILE A 72 -27.10 9.32 12.86
N GLY A 73 -27.58 8.92 14.04
CA GLY A 73 -28.96 9.12 14.48
C GLY A 73 -29.96 8.10 13.92
N THR A 74 -29.45 6.98 13.40
CA THR A 74 -30.25 5.80 13.02
C THR A 74 -29.89 4.62 13.91
N ASP A 75 -30.76 3.59 13.96
CA ASP A 75 -30.51 2.34 14.71
C ASP A 75 -29.24 1.59 14.22
N LYS A 76 -28.70 2.00 13.07
CA LYS A 76 -27.48 1.43 12.46
C LYS A 76 -26.23 2.25 12.77
N GLN A 77 -26.25 3.09 13.81
CA GLN A 77 -25.08 3.87 14.17
C GLN A 77 -23.92 2.94 14.60
N GLU A 78 -22.79 3.07 13.91
CA GLU A 78 -21.58 2.28 14.23
C GLU A 78 -20.92 2.80 15.50
N LYS A 79 -20.28 1.89 16.25
CA LYS A 79 -19.42 2.27 17.38
C LYS A 79 -18.12 2.84 16.85
N ASP A 80 -17.54 3.79 17.61
CA ASP A 80 -16.22 4.32 17.28
C ASP A 80 -15.14 3.31 17.70
N GLU A 81 -14.65 2.56 16.73
CA GLU A 81 -13.63 1.53 16.90
C GLU A 81 -12.47 1.75 15.93
N TYR A 82 -11.28 1.25 16.29
CA TYR A 82 -10.15 1.26 15.37
C TYR A 82 -10.42 0.31 14.19
N ILE A 83 -10.06 0.69 12.98
CA ILE A 83 -10.26 -0.14 11.77
C ILE A 83 -9.53 -1.49 11.89
N TRP A 84 -8.40 -1.51 12.60
CA TRP A 84 -7.63 -2.74 12.82
C TRP A 84 -8.10 -3.59 13.99
N LYS A 85 -9.22 -3.27 14.66
CA LYS A 85 -9.71 -4.05 15.80
C LYS A 85 -10.06 -5.48 15.41
N ASP A 86 -10.69 -5.65 14.23
CA ASP A 86 -11.08 -6.96 13.70
C ASP A 86 -9.94 -7.61 12.89
N PHE A 87 -8.80 -6.92 12.78
CA PHE A 87 -7.63 -7.43 12.10
C PHE A 87 -6.81 -8.29 13.08
N GLU A 88 -7.19 -9.55 13.17
CA GLU A 88 -6.41 -10.51 13.94
C GLU A 88 -5.04 -10.72 13.28
N MET A 89 -4.03 -10.08 13.86
CA MET A 89 -2.63 -10.28 13.43
C MET A 89 -2.24 -11.77 13.46
N SER A 90 -2.88 -12.57 14.30
CA SER A 90 -2.74 -14.01 14.35
C SER A 90 -3.08 -14.69 13.03
N GLU A 91 -4.19 -14.33 12.37
CA GLU A 91 -4.57 -14.86 11.06
C GLU A 91 -3.56 -14.49 9.96
N VAL A 92 -3.04 -13.26 10.01
CA VAL A 92 -2.02 -12.82 9.07
C VAL A 92 -0.74 -13.61 9.27
N PHE A 93 -0.29 -13.77 10.53
CA PHE A 93 0.87 -14.58 10.85
C PHE A 93 0.67 -16.06 10.49
N GLU A 94 -0.52 -16.63 10.64
CA GLU A 94 -0.82 -18.00 10.18
C GLU A 94 -0.75 -18.12 8.67
N LYS A 95 -1.33 -17.16 7.93
CA LYS A 95 -1.22 -17.11 6.47
C LYS A 95 0.23 -16.94 6.03
N PHE A 96 1.00 -16.07 6.69
CA PHE A 96 2.45 -15.94 6.45
C PHE A 96 3.23 -17.21 6.79
N ASN A 97 2.87 -17.93 7.86
CA ASN A 97 3.51 -19.20 8.21
C ASN A 97 3.21 -20.31 7.19
N LYS A 98 2.00 -20.32 6.60
CA LYS A 98 1.68 -21.22 5.47
C LYS A 98 2.48 -20.86 4.21
N VAL A 99 2.70 -19.57 3.95
CA VAL A 99 3.54 -19.09 2.86
C VAL A 99 5.02 -19.39 3.10
N LYS A 100 5.46 -19.43 4.40
CA LYS A 100 6.85 -19.74 4.80
C LYS A 100 7.32 -21.13 4.37
N LYS A 101 6.41 -22.05 4.06
CA LYS A 101 6.76 -23.38 3.49
C LYS A 101 7.08 -23.34 1.99
N ASN A 102 6.79 -22.26 1.29
CA ASN A 102 7.10 -22.12 -0.14
C ASN A 102 8.51 -21.55 -0.32
N LYS A 103 9.48 -22.41 -0.65
CA LYS A 103 10.86 -22.01 -0.98
C LYS A 103 10.91 -20.90 -2.04
N LEU A 104 9.96 -20.88 -2.98
CA LEU A 104 9.85 -19.85 -4.02
C LEU A 104 9.63 -18.44 -3.44
N VAL A 105 8.83 -18.30 -2.39
CA VAL A 105 8.59 -16.99 -1.75
C VAL A 105 9.87 -16.49 -1.07
N GLY A 106 10.60 -17.38 -0.39
CA GLY A 106 11.90 -17.04 0.21
C GLY A 106 12.92 -16.58 -0.84
N ILE A 107 13.01 -17.28 -1.97
CA ILE A 107 13.88 -16.91 -3.09
C ILE A 107 13.50 -15.54 -3.66
N LEU A 108 12.20 -15.27 -3.84
CA LEU A 108 11.71 -13.97 -4.32
C LEU A 108 12.09 -12.83 -3.36
N PHE A 109 11.97 -13.04 -2.04
CA PHE A 109 12.38 -12.04 -1.05
C PHE A 109 13.90 -11.79 -1.07
N ILE A 110 14.70 -12.83 -1.24
CA ILE A 110 16.17 -12.70 -1.35
C ILE A 110 16.52 -11.93 -2.61
N LEU A 111 15.95 -12.27 -3.76
CA LEU A 111 16.17 -11.57 -5.03
C LEU A 111 15.74 -10.10 -4.94
N PHE A 112 14.62 -9.82 -4.30
CA PHE A 112 14.15 -8.47 -4.05
C PHE A 112 15.09 -7.68 -3.13
N GLY A 113 15.60 -8.30 -2.06
CA GLY A 113 16.59 -7.68 -1.18
C GLY A 113 17.92 -7.38 -1.89
N ILE A 114 18.41 -8.31 -2.71
CA ILE A 114 19.60 -8.11 -3.55
C ILE A 114 19.38 -6.98 -4.54
N TYR A 115 18.20 -6.92 -5.19
CA TYR A 115 17.84 -5.83 -6.10
C TYR A 115 17.93 -4.46 -5.40
N LEU A 116 17.33 -4.30 -4.22
CA LEU A 116 17.35 -3.04 -3.46
C LEU A 116 18.77 -2.66 -3.02
N LEU A 117 19.59 -3.65 -2.61
CA LEU A 117 21.00 -3.40 -2.25
C LEU A 117 21.81 -2.94 -3.45
N LEU A 118 21.67 -3.61 -4.60
CA LEU A 118 22.38 -3.23 -5.81
C LEU A 118 21.98 -1.82 -6.26
N ASP A 119 20.70 -1.50 -6.31
CA ASP A 119 20.21 -0.16 -6.69
C ASP A 119 20.79 0.92 -5.77
N THR A 120 20.76 0.71 -4.45
CA THR A 120 21.26 1.67 -3.47
C THR A 120 22.78 1.81 -3.53
N VAL A 121 23.53 0.70 -3.56
CA VAL A 121 25.00 0.69 -3.51
C VAL A 121 25.58 1.23 -4.81
N ILE A 122 25.05 0.78 -5.95
CA ILE A 122 25.55 1.20 -7.27
C ILE A 122 25.25 2.68 -7.50
N GLY A 123 24.02 3.14 -7.17
CA GLY A 123 23.68 4.55 -7.29
C GLY A 123 24.53 5.47 -6.39
N GLN A 124 25.03 4.98 -5.26
CA GLN A 124 25.96 5.73 -4.42
C GLN A 124 27.39 5.71 -4.98
N ILE A 125 27.87 4.56 -5.44
CA ILE A 125 29.21 4.42 -6.03
C ILE A 125 29.33 5.22 -7.32
N ALA A 126 28.32 5.17 -8.18
CA ALA A 126 28.28 5.92 -9.45
C ALA A 126 28.36 7.43 -9.21
N ARG A 127 27.66 7.94 -8.18
CA ARG A 127 27.76 9.36 -7.78
C ARG A 127 29.13 9.75 -7.22
N PHE A 128 29.82 8.83 -6.56
CA PHE A 128 31.13 9.12 -5.94
C PHE A 128 32.28 9.16 -6.96
N TYR A 129 32.15 8.37 -8.04
CA TYR A 129 33.23 8.24 -9.07
C TYR A 129 32.92 8.98 -10.36
N ASP A 130 31.83 9.75 -10.44
CA ASP A 130 31.40 10.51 -11.64
C ASP A 130 31.27 9.65 -12.93
N ILE A 131 31.00 8.36 -12.76
CA ILE A 131 30.94 7.39 -13.86
C ILE A 131 29.48 7.30 -14.36
N TYR A 132 29.02 8.33 -15.05
CA TYR A 132 27.67 8.40 -15.63
C TYR A 132 27.33 7.24 -16.58
N LEU A 133 28.30 6.69 -17.27
CA LEU A 133 28.08 5.56 -18.20
C LEU A 133 27.65 4.29 -17.48
N LEU A 134 28.26 3.97 -16.33
CA LEU A 134 27.91 2.78 -15.55
C LEU A 134 26.51 2.91 -14.92
N GLU A 135 26.17 4.09 -14.40
CA GLU A 135 24.84 4.38 -13.85
C GLU A 135 23.75 4.24 -14.92
N THR A 136 24.00 4.77 -16.13
CA THR A 136 23.05 4.67 -17.24
C THR A 136 22.85 3.22 -17.70
N ILE A 137 23.90 2.43 -17.81
CA ILE A 137 23.81 1.03 -18.23
C ILE A 137 23.05 0.21 -17.19
N ILE A 138 23.36 0.36 -15.91
CA ILE A 138 22.75 -0.44 -14.84
C ILE A 138 21.30 -0.04 -14.61
N SER A 139 20.99 1.26 -14.58
CA SER A 139 19.62 1.74 -14.46
C SER A 139 18.76 1.31 -15.65
N THR A 140 19.33 1.30 -16.86
CA THR A 140 18.65 0.80 -18.06
C THR A 140 18.36 -0.69 -17.97
N ILE A 141 19.35 -1.51 -17.58
CA ILE A 141 19.15 -2.96 -17.39
C ILE A 141 18.08 -3.21 -16.34
N MET A 142 18.13 -2.53 -15.19
CA MET A 142 17.15 -2.69 -14.12
C MET A 142 15.74 -2.23 -14.51
N ALA A 143 15.62 -1.13 -15.26
CA ALA A 143 14.34 -0.62 -15.74
C ALA A 143 13.61 -1.60 -16.67
N TYR A 144 14.34 -2.40 -17.43
CA TYR A 144 13.73 -3.40 -18.34
C TYR A 144 13.61 -4.79 -17.70
N PHE A 145 14.48 -5.16 -16.78
CA PHE A 145 14.52 -6.51 -16.21
C PHE A 145 13.26 -6.83 -15.38
N VAL A 146 12.81 -5.91 -14.55
CA VAL A 146 11.61 -6.09 -13.69
C VAL A 146 10.33 -6.21 -14.53
N PRO A 147 10.04 -5.31 -15.49
CA PRO A 147 8.87 -5.46 -16.37
C PRO A 147 8.88 -6.75 -17.20
N VAL A 148 10.05 -7.18 -17.68
CA VAL A 148 10.17 -8.44 -18.46
C VAL A 148 9.84 -9.65 -17.59
N ILE A 149 10.32 -9.70 -16.36
CA ILE A 149 9.98 -10.80 -15.43
C ILE A 149 8.48 -10.79 -15.12
N ILE A 150 7.88 -9.63 -14.84
CA ILE A 150 6.45 -9.52 -14.56
C ILE A 150 5.64 -9.97 -15.77
N ALA A 151 6.02 -9.57 -16.99
CA ALA A 151 5.38 -9.98 -18.23
C ALA A 151 5.48 -11.51 -18.43
N ALA A 152 6.66 -12.09 -18.23
CA ALA A 152 6.87 -13.54 -18.35
C ALA A 152 6.00 -14.32 -17.34
N ILE A 153 5.95 -13.88 -16.09
CA ILE A 153 5.10 -14.50 -15.05
C ILE A 153 3.61 -14.36 -15.43
N SER A 154 3.18 -13.18 -15.89
CA SER A 154 1.79 -12.94 -16.31
C SER A 154 1.37 -13.82 -17.46
N ILE A 155 2.25 -13.99 -18.47
CA ILE A 155 2.02 -14.90 -19.61
C ILE A 155 1.94 -16.35 -19.13
N ALA A 156 2.86 -16.80 -18.28
CA ALA A 156 2.88 -18.15 -17.74
C ALA A 156 1.61 -18.47 -16.92
N VAL A 157 1.16 -17.51 -16.11
CA VAL A 157 -0.10 -17.62 -15.35
C VAL A 157 -1.29 -17.67 -16.33
N GLY A 158 -1.32 -16.81 -17.33
CA GLY A 158 -2.38 -16.77 -18.35
C GLY A 158 -2.50 -18.10 -19.11
N ILE A 159 -1.38 -18.65 -19.56
CA ILE A 159 -1.33 -19.97 -20.23
C ILE A 159 -1.86 -21.07 -19.30
N LYS A 160 -1.45 -21.07 -18.03
CA LYS A 160 -1.92 -22.05 -17.05
C LYS A 160 -3.43 -21.96 -16.78
N PHE A 161 -4.01 -20.77 -16.82
CA PHE A 161 -5.46 -20.56 -16.69
C PHE A 161 -6.22 -21.07 -17.90
N ILE A 162 -5.69 -20.88 -19.13
CA ILE A 162 -6.30 -21.36 -20.36
C ILE A 162 -6.17 -22.89 -20.50
N ALA A 163 -5.03 -23.45 -20.09
CA ALA A 163 -4.77 -24.90 -20.16
C ALA A 163 -5.52 -25.70 -19.08
N ARG A 164 -6.12 -25.03 -18.09
CA ARG A 164 -6.91 -25.67 -17.03
C ARG A 164 -8.38 -25.77 -17.47
N LYS A 165 -8.64 -26.68 -18.43
CA LYS A 165 -9.99 -27.12 -18.82
C LYS A 165 -10.29 -28.46 -18.19
#